data_a84ab977ea3514a71989bd32b7b15b6e
#
_entry.id   a84ab977ea3514a71989bd32b7b15b6e
#
_cell.length_a   1.000
_cell.length_b   1.000
_cell.length_c   1.000
_cell.angle_alpha   90.00
_cell.angle_beta   90.00
_cell.angle_gamma   90.00
#
_symmetry.space_group_name_H-M   'P 1'
#
loop_
_entity.id
_entity.type
_entity.pdbx_description
1 polymer ?
#
loop_
_entity_poly.entity_id
_entity_poly.type
_entity_poly.pdbx_seq_one_letter_code
_entity_poly.pdbx_strand_id
1 'polypeptide(L)'
;MKYYSTNQKAPIATLEKAVVKGLAEDKGLYMPESIKPLPQEFFDNCDKMSFQEIAYHVADAFFGEDVDADSLKKIVYDTLAFETPVVPVNEKDGIYTLELFHGPTLAF
;
A
#
# COMPACT_ATOMS: atom_id res chain seq x y z
N MET A 1 8.25 -2.37 12.73
CA MET A 1 8.93 -2.22 11.40
C MET A 1 9.93 -1.07 11.47
N LYS A 2 11.11 -1.24 10.86
CA LYS A 2 12.13 -0.19 10.75
C LYS A 2 12.19 0.34 9.32
N TYR A 3 12.48 1.65 9.19
CA TYR A 3 12.55 2.33 7.90
C TYR A 3 13.91 2.99 7.71
N TYR A 4 14.52 2.80 6.56
CA TYR A 4 15.76 3.45 6.17
C TYR A 4 15.50 4.50 5.09
N SER A 5 16.41 5.46 4.94
CA SER A 5 16.37 6.42 3.85
C SER A 5 17.01 5.83 2.57
N THR A 6 16.41 6.09 1.43
CA THR A 6 17.00 5.71 0.12
C THR A 6 18.39 6.31 -0.11
N ASN A 7 18.71 7.44 0.52
CA ASN A 7 20.04 8.07 0.47
C ASN A 7 21.02 7.50 1.52
N GLN A 8 20.55 6.65 2.46
CA GLN A 8 21.35 5.91 3.44
C GLN A 8 22.22 6.77 4.38
N LYS A 9 21.92 8.06 4.53
CA LYS A 9 22.64 9.01 5.39
C LYS A 9 21.82 9.48 6.59
N ALA A 10 20.51 9.22 6.59
CA ALA A 10 19.64 9.52 7.71
C ALA A 10 19.59 8.34 8.69
N PRO A 11 19.31 8.60 9.99
CA PRO A 11 19.12 7.53 10.96
C PRO A 11 17.88 6.68 10.62
N ILE A 12 17.90 5.41 11.05
CA ILE A 12 16.75 4.51 10.97
C ILE A 12 15.56 5.12 11.72
N ALA A 13 14.37 5.02 11.15
CA ALA A 13 13.14 5.60 11.67
C ALA A 13 12.11 4.53 12.03
N THR A 14 11.19 4.90 12.92
CA THR A 14 9.93 4.17 13.18
C THR A 14 8.90 4.52 12.11
N LEU A 15 7.81 3.74 12.03
CA LEU A 15 6.67 4.09 11.16
C LEU A 15 6.12 5.47 11.47
N GLU A 16 5.87 5.76 12.75
CA GLU A 16 5.36 7.06 13.21
C GLU A 16 6.23 8.22 12.69
N LYS A 17 7.55 8.13 12.90
CA LYS A 17 8.48 9.14 12.42
C LYS A 17 8.45 9.27 10.90
N ALA A 18 8.43 8.16 10.18
CA ALA A 18 8.41 8.16 8.72
C ALA A 18 7.15 8.83 8.15
N VAL A 19 5.98 8.53 8.72
CA VAL A 19 4.70 9.10 8.30
C VAL A 19 4.62 10.59 8.62
N VAL A 20 4.95 10.99 9.85
CA VAL A 20 4.84 12.39 10.30
C VAL A 20 5.84 13.29 9.55
N LYS A 21 7.04 12.78 9.29
CA LYS A 21 8.09 13.57 8.63
C LYS A 21 7.96 13.60 7.11
N GLY A 22 7.48 12.54 6.50
CA GLY A 22 7.36 12.38 5.05
C GLY A 22 8.70 12.09 4.35
N LEU A 23 9.68 12.99 4.42
CA LEU A 23 11.02 12.80 3.90
C LEU A 23 12.06 12.65 5.03
N ALA A 24 13.07 11.83 4.80
CA ALA A 24 14.19 11.68 5.72
C ALA A 24 15.05 12.95 5.81
N GLU A 25 15.91 13.05 6.83
CA GLU A 25 16.79 14.19 7.08
C GLU A 25 17.74 14.48 5.92
N ASP A 26 18.12 13.44 5.17
CA ASP A 26 18.96 13.49 3.98
C ASP A 26 18.19 13.68 2.67
N LYS A 27 16.89 14.01 2.77
CA LYS A 27 15.95 14.17 1.65
C LYS A 27 15.65 12.89 0.86
N GLY A 28 16.04 11.73 1.38
CA GLY A 28 15.66 10.41 0.84
C GLY A 28 14.23 10.04 1.22
N LEU A 29 13.70 9.06 0.51
CA LEU A 29 12.41 8.43 0.83
C LEU A 29 12.59 7.39 1.95
N TYR A 30 11.62 7.28 2.83
CA TYR A 30 11.58 6.19 3.79
C TYR A 30 11.11 4.90 3.13
N MET A 31 11.90 3.85 3.27
CA MET A 31 11.61 2.51 2.77
C MET A 31 11.68 1.51 3.94
N PRO A 32 10.78 0.51 3.98
CA PRO A 32 10.85 -0.53 5.01
C PRO A 32 12.13 -1.35 4.86
N GLU A 33 12.73 -1.74 5.97
CA GLU A 33 13.93 -2.58 6.00
C GLU A 33 13.68 -3.97 5.39
N SER A 34 12.45 -4.47 5.55
CA SER A 34 11.97 -5.71 4.94
C SER A 34 10.46 -5.65 4.72
N ILE A 35 9.97 -6.39 3.73
CA ILE A 35 8.55 -6.56 3.48
C ILE A 35 8.19 -8.00 3.84
N LYS A 36 7.21 -8.18 4.73
CA LYS A 36 6.72 -9.50 5.12
C LYS A 36 6.03 -10.16 3.91
N PRO A 37 6.49 -11.34 3.46
CA PRO A 37 5.83 -12.05 2.38
C PRO A 37 4.41 -12.44 2.77
N LEU A 38 3.48 -12.28 1.84
CA LEU A 38 2.13 -12.79 2.01
C LEU A 38 2.13 -14.32 1.83
N PRO A 39 1.28 -15.06 2.58
CA PRO A 39 1.23 -16.52 2.49
C PRO A 39 0.64 -16.97 1.14
N GLN A 40 0.99 -18.19 0.71
CA GLN A 40 0.47 -18.77 -0.54
C GLN A 40 -1.06 -18.80 -0.56
N GLU A 41 -1.69 -19.08 0.57
CA GLU A 41 -3.15 -19.07 0.72
C GLU A 41 -3.81 -17.74 0.29
N PHE A 42 -3.13 -16.60 0.53
CA PHE A 42 -3.60 -15.30 0.06
C PHE A 42 -3.69 -15.28 -1.48
N PHE A 43 -2.64 -15.72 -2.16
CA PHE A 43 -2.60 -15.73 -3.64
C PHE A 43 -3.61 -16.72 -4.23
N ASP A 44 -3.83 -17.84 -3.57
CA ASP A 44 -4.79 -18.87 -4.01
C ASP A 44 -6.26 -18.41 -3.90
N ASN A 45 -6.53 -17.38 -3.08
CA ASN A 45 -7.88 -16.90 -2.79
C ASN A 45 -8.12 -15.41 -3.13
N CYS A 46 -7.10 -14.66 -3.57
CA CYS A 46 -7.24 -13.21 -3.79
C CYS A 46 -8.27 -12.84 -4.86
N ASP A 47 -8.55 -13.73 -5.81
CA ASP A 47 -9.61 -13.55 -6.82
C ASP A 47 -11.03 -13.53 -6.23
N LYS A 48 -11.20 -14.05 -5.01
CA LYS A 48 -12.48 -14.09 -4.27
C LYS A 48 -12.62 -12.96 -3.25
N MET A 49 -11.55 -12.17 -3.05
CA MET A 49 -11.51 -11.07 -2.10
C MET A 49 -11.97 -9.76 -2.74
N SER A 50 -12.56 -8.87 -1.93
CA SER A 50 -12.80 -7.49 -2.34
C SER A 50 -11.47 -6.72 -2.44
N PHE A 51 -11.49 -5.57 -3.12
CA PHE A 51 -10.34 -4.68 -3.21
C PHE A 51 -9.84 -4.26 -1.81
N GLN A 52 -10.75 -3.90 -0.90
CA GLN A 52 -10.40 -3.54 0.47
C GLN A 52 -9.82 -4.72 1.27
N GLU A 53 -10.32 -5.93 1.07
CA GLU A 53 -9.75 -7.13 1.72
C GLU A 53 -8.33 -7.39 1.26
N ILE A 54 -8.07 -7.33 -0.04
CA ILE A 54 -6.71 -7.46 -0.60
C ILE A 54 -5.81 -6.35 -0.02
N ALA A 55 -6.29 -5.11 -0.04
CA ALA A 55 -5.54 -3.97 0.47
C ALA A 55 -5.23 -4.09 1.97
N TYR A 56 -6.16 -4.62 2.77
CA TYR A 56 -5.91 -4.86 4.19
C TYR A 56 -4.79 -5.87 4.41
N HIS A 57 -4.77 -6.99 3.69
CA HIS A 57 -3.69 -7.97 3.79
C HIS A 57 -2.32 -7.38 3.42
N VAL A 58 -2.29 -6.57 2.37
CA VAL A 58 -1.06 -5.87 1.96
C VAL A 58 -0.64 -4.84 3.02
N ALA A 59 -1.58 -4.04 3.52
CA ALA A 59 -1.31 -3.04 4.55
C ALA A 59 -0.83 -3.68 5.86
N ASP A 60 -1.38 -4.83 6.25
CA ASP A 60 -0.95 -5.58 7.43
C ASP A 60 0.51 -6.07 7.30
N ALA A 61 0.91 -6.49 6.09
CA ALA A 61 2.31 -6.87 5.84
C ALA A 61 3.30 -5.71 6.03
N PHE A 62 2.86 -4.46 5.82
CA PHE A 62 3.69 -3.26 5.99
C PHE A 62 3.56 -2.60 7.37
N PHE A 63 2.37 -2.60 7.95
CA PHE A 63 2.02 -1.74 9.08
C PHE A 63 1.49 -2.51 10.30
N GLY A 64 1.18 -3.80 10.15
CA GLY A 64 0.55 -4.60 11.21
C GLY A 64 1.40 -4.80 12.47
N GLU A 65 2.72 -4.53 12.41
CA GLU A 65 3.58 -4.53 13.60
C GLU A 65 3.44 -3.23 14.44
N ASP A 66 3.01 -2.13 13.81
CA ASP A 66 3.02 -0.79 14.40
C ASP A 66 1.61 -0.24 14.62
N VAL A 67 0.61 -0.76 13.90
CA VAL A 67 -0.78 -0.32 13.96
C VAL A 67 -1.67 -1.50 14.34
N ASP A 68 -2.55 -1.32 15.31
CA ASP A 68 -3.48 -2.38 15.70
C ASP A 68 -4.45 -2.75 14.57
N ALA A 69 -4.89 -4.01 14.55
CA ALA A 69 -5.65 -4.58 13.45
C ALA A 69 -6.97 -3.83 13.16
N ASP A 70 -7.69 -3.39 14.19
CA ASP A 70 -8.97 -2.70 14.03
C ASP A 70 -8.78 -1.29 13.44
N SER A 71 -7.79 -0.55 13.93
CA SER A 71 -7.42 0.77 13.42
C SER A 71 -6.92 0.67 11.98
N LEU A 72 -6.05 -0.31 11.68
CA LEU A 72 -5.52 -0.50 10.33
C LEU A 72 -6.63 -0.85 9.34
N LYS A 73 -7.54 -1.75 9.72
CA LYS A 73 -8.69 -2.11 8.90
C LYS A 73 -9.58 -0.91 8.62
N LYS A 74 -9.88 -0.11 9.66
CA LYS A 74 -10.67 1.11 9.48
C LYS A 74 -10.00 2.09 8.52
N ILE A 75 -8.70 2.35 8.68
CA ILE A 75 -7.94 3.25 7.80
C ILE A 75 -8.00 2.76 6.36
N VAL A 76 -7.74 1.48 6.11
CA VAL A 76 -7.76 0.89 4.76
C VAL A 76 -9.14 1.03 4.11
N TYR A 77 -10.19 0.65 4.83
CA TYR A 77 -11.55 0.68 4.28
C TYR A 77 -12.06 2.10 4.05
N ASP A 78 -11.74 3.05 4.93
CA ASP A 78 -12.11 4.46 4.76
C ASP A 78 -11.33 5.12 3.60
N THR A 79 -10.05 4.77 3.46
CA THR A 79 -9.16 5.36 2.45
C THR A 79 -9.44 4.81 1.05
N LEU A 80 -9.67 3.50 0.92
CA LEU A 80 -9.86 2.82 -0.36
C LEU A 80 -11.35 2.60 -0.69
N ALA A 81 -12.15 3.64 -0.48
CA ALA A 81 -13.59 3.66 -0.79
C ALA A 81 -13.87 4.18 -2.21
N PHE A 82 -13.03 3.83 -3.17
CA PHE A 82 -13.16 4.19 -4.59
C PHE A 82 -12.86 2.98 -5.46
N GLU A 83 -13.26 3.05 -6.73
CA GLU A 83 -13.06 1.97 -7.69
C GLU A 83 -11.73 2.11 -8.43
N THR A 84 -11.16 0.97 -8.84
CA THR A 84 -10.01 0.87 -9.73
C THR A 84 -10.38 -0.05 -10.90
N PRO A 85 -11.25 0.41 -11.82
CA PRO A 85 -11.80 -0.45 -12.85
C PRO A 85 -10.77 -0.77 -13.94
N VAL A 86 -10.88 -1.98 -14.50
CA VAL A 86 -10.23 -2.35 -15.75
C VAL A 86 -11.19 -2.05 -16.88
N VAL A 87 -10.81 -1.14 -17.77
CA VAL A 87 -11.68 -0.65 -18.86
C VAL A 87 -11.09 -1.07 -20.21
N PRO A 88 -11.91 -1.64 -21.12
CA PRO A 88 -11.43 -2.00 -22.45
C PRO A 88 -11.15 -0.75 -23.29
N VAL A 89 -9.97 -0.71 -23.91
CA VAL A 89 -9.60 0.28 -24.92
C VAL A 89 -9.85 -0.29 -26.33
N ASN A 90 -9.41 -1.51 -26.55
CA ASN A 90 -9.67 -2.26 -27.76
C ASN A 90 -9.79 -3.76 -27.41
N GLU A 91 -11.01 -4.24 -27.28
CA GLU A 91 -11.31 -5.63 -26.92
C GLU A 91 -10.81 -6.62 -27.98
N LYS A 92 -10.83 -6.24 -29.27
CA LYS A 92 -10.39 -7.12 -30.36
C LYS A 92 -8.91 -7.48 -30.26
N ASP A 93 -8.12 -6.52 -29.80
CA ASP A 93 -6.67 -6.68 -29.64
C ASP A 93 -6.29 -7.02 -28.19
N GLY A 94 -7.26 -7.18 -27.28
CA GLY A 94 -7.04 -7.50 -25.87
C GLY A 94 -6.36 -6.37 -25.10
N ILE A 95 -6.60 -5.11 -25.47
CA ILE A 95 -5.99 -3.94 -24.82
C ILE A 95 -6.96 -3.34 -23.82
N TYR A 96 -6.51 -3.24 -22.57
CA TYR A 96 -7.26 -2.70 -21.44
C TYR A 96 -6.44 -1.66 -20.70
N THR A 97 -7.10 -0.77 -19.97
CA THR A 97 -6.48 0.16 -19.02
C THR A 97 -6.96 -0.13 -17.61
N LEU A 98 -6.07 -0.10 -16.64
CA LEU A 98 -6.41 -0.02 -15.23
C LEU A 98 -6.46 1.46 -14.84
N GLU A 99 -7.67 1.94 -14.51
CA GLU A 99 -7.88 3.34 -14.15
C GLU A 99 -7.54 3.57 -12.66
N LEU A 100 -6.49 4.32 -12.38
CA LEU A 100 -6.01 4.63 -11.03
C LEU A 100 -6.23 6.11 -10.62
N PHE A 101 -7.17 6.80 -11.26
CA PHE A 101 -7.42 8.23 -11.05
C PHE A 101 -8.74 8.56 -10.35
N HIS A 102 -9.44 7.55 -9.80
CA HIS A 102 -10.74 7.74 -9.13
C HIS A 102 -10.61 8.07 -7.63
N GLY A 103 -9.42 8.06 -7.09
CA GLY A 103 -9.18 8.38 -5.68
C GLY A 103 -9.29 9.87 -5.37
N PRO A 104 -9.33 10.23 -4.07
CA PRO A 104 -9.59 11.60 -3.61
C PRO A 104 -8.40 12.54 -3.70
N THR A 105 -7.22 12.07 -4.13
CA THR A 105 -5.99 12.87 -4.19
C THR A 105 -5.47 12.98 -5.62
N LEU A 106 -4.48 13.87 -5.86
CA LEU A 106 -3.82 13.99 -7.17
C LEU A 106 -2.96 12.76 -7.53
N ALA A 107 -2.62 11.92 -6.55
CA ALA A 107 -1.90 10.67 -6.76
C ALA A 107 -2.85 9.49 -7.03
N PHE A 108 -4.06 9.58 -6.48
CA PHE A 108 -5.14 8.61 -6.63
C PHE A 108 -6.49 9.30 -6.62
#